data_0b0ba3878add9603d5693594151e0e3c
#
_entry.id   0b0ba3878add9603d5693594151e0e3c
#
_cell.length_a   1.000
_cell.length_b   1.000
_cell.length_c   1.000
_cell.angle_alpha   90.00
_cell.angle_beta   90.00
_cell.angle_gamma   90.00
#
_symmetry.space_group_name_H-M   'P 1'
#
loop_
_entity.id
_entity.type
_entity.pdbx_description
1 polymer ?
#
loop_
_entity_poly.entity_id
_entity_poly.type
_entity_poly.pdbx_seq_one_letter_code
_entity_poly.pdbx_strand_id
1 'polypeptide(L)'
;MVLEDRVSRGCSSAPAGRGFTRSAQRHGLQMRAMAVEFPEVHGHPNRLPFEGCLTLVDVASDKAPSGARGHRVVLTRAAAEAALPSLLGMAVDYKAGWDGHDARQKCGIITSASLEGQKLMVEGYLFARDFPEIEQKMACELEEMPASARHMGMSYELADAHVADMRASIWTLTRATFTGAAILLRDKAAYRGTSFRVRRGAKRPVARVAAGL
;
A
#
# COMPACT_ATOMS: atom_id res chain seq x y z
N MET A 1 7.57 -4.57 5.45
CA MET A 1 8.25 -4.78 4.18
C MET A 1 8.96 -6.12 4.25
N VAL A 2 8.53 -7.08 3.48
CA VAL A 2 9.21 -8.38 3.33
C VAL A 2 9.88 -8.34 1.96
N LEU A 3 11.17 -8.62 1.88
CA LEU A 3 11.94 -8.75 0.65
C LEU A 3 12.13 -10.25 0.39
N GLU A 4 11.51 -10.78 -0.66
CA GLU A 4 11.79 -12.14 -1.12
C GLU A 4 12.99 -12.12 -2.06
N ASP A 5 14.08 -12.81 -1.66
CA ASP A 5 15.30 -13.00 -2.45
C ASP A 5 15.08 -14.17 -3.43
N ARG A 6 14.93 -13.89 -4.72
CA ARG A 6 15.15 -14.87 -5.78
C ARG A 6 16.48 -14.57 -6.45
N VAL A 7 17.49 -15.33 -6.10
CA VAL A 7 18.76 -15.39 -6.84
C VAL A 7 18.56 -16.30 -8.06
N SER A 8 18.43 -15.73 -9.23
CA SER A 8 18.50 -16.48 -10.49
C SER A 8 19.97 -16.61 -10.94
N ARG A 9 20.45 -17.84 -10.95
CA ARG A 9 21.74 -18.17 -11.58
C ARG A 9 21.56 -18.21 -13.08
N GLY A 10 22.25 -17.29 -13.76
CA GLY A 10 22.30 -17.27 -15.21
C GLY A 10 23.16 -18.39 -15.78
N CYS A 11 22.66 -19.05 -16.80
CA CYS A 11 23.46 -19.92 -17.67
C CYS A 11 23.65 -19.18 -19.02
N SER A 12 24.91 -19.01 -19.39
CA SER A 12 25.38 -18.32 -20.60
C SER A 12 25.27 -19.25 -21.80
N SER A 13 24.76 -18.75 -22.92
CA SER A 13 25.30 -19.03 -24.26
C SER A 13 24.65 -18.10 -25.30
N ALA A 14 25.49 -17.30 -25.97
CA ALA A 14 25.12 -16.51 -27.12
C ALA A 14 25.17 -17.36 -28.40
N PRO A 15 24.45 -16.95 -29.46
CA PRO A 15 25.20 -16.52 -30.63
C PRO A 15 24.72 -15.19 -31.25
N ALA A 16 25.64 -14.59 -31.99
CA ALA A 16 25.55 -13.32 -32.65
C ALA A 16 24.51 -13.28 -33.79
N GLY A 17 23.78 -12.17 -33.90
CA GLY A 17 22.88 -11.86 -35.00
C GLY A 17 22.64 -10.36 -35.12
N ARG A 18 23.28 -9.76 -36.09
CA ARG A 18 23.20 -8.45 -36.77
C ARG A 18 22.07 -7.50 -36.38
N GLY A 19 22.50 -6.26 -36.21
CA GLY A 19 21.78 -5.11 -35.75
C GLY A 19 20.56 -4.71 -36.57
N PHE A 20 19.62 -4.15 -35.80
CA PHE A 20 18.69 -3.12 -36.22
C PHE A 20 18.56 -2.13 -35.07
N THR A 21 19.28 -1.04 -35.18
CA THR A 21 19.12 0.10 -34.26
C THR A 21 17.80 0.79 -34.56
N ARG A 22 16.73 0.39 -33.93
CA ARG A 22 15.58 1.25 -33.70
C ARG A 22 15.70 1.81 -32.28
N SER A 23 16.17 3.03 -32.21
CA SER A 23 16.03 3.88 -31.03
C SER A 23 14.54 4.09 -30.77
N ALA A 24 13.93 3.19 -29.99
CA ALA A 24 12.64 3.43 -29.40
C ALA A 24 12.88 4.39 -28.24
N GLN A 25 12.68 5.69 -28.48
CA GLN A 25 12.47 6.66 -27.41
C GLN A 25 11.30 6.15 -26.58
N ARG A 26 11.62 5.46 -25.48
CA ARG A 26 10.63 5.19 -24.42
C ARG A 26 10.32 6.53 -23.78
N HIS A 27 9.27 7.18 -24.22
CA HIS A 27 8.63 8.22 -23.45
C HIS A 27 8.11 7.53 -22.18
N GLY A 28 8.89 7.64 -21.11
CA GLY A 28 8.46 7.20 -19.78
C GLY A 28 7.25 8.03 -19.39
N LEU A 29 6.06 7.44 -19.43
CA LEU A 29 4.86 8.04 -18.89
C LEU A 29 5.09 8.20 -17.39
N GLN A 30 5.34 9.43 -16.95
CA GLN A 30 5.39 9.74 -15.51
C GLN A 30 3.95 9.68 -14.97
N MET A 31 3.60 8.53 -14.38
CA MET A 31 2.28 8.34 -13.80
C MET A 31 2.29 8.78 -12.34
N ARG A 32 1.61 9.90 -12.04
CA ARG A 32 1.47 10.42 -10.67
C ARG A 32 0.24 9.92 -9.94
N ALA A 33 -0.74 9.42 -10.67
CA ALA A 33 -1.96 8.83 -10.13
C ALA A 33 -2.50 7.76 -11.07
N MET A 34 -3.09 6.71 -10.50
CA MET A 34 -3.78 5.65 -11.21
C MET A 34 -5.01 5.19 -10.44
N ALA A 35 -6.04 4.81 -11.16
CA ALA A 35 -7.26 4.24 -10.58
C ALA A 35 -7.84 3.16 -11.49
N VAL A 36 -8.53 2.20 -10.88
CA VAL A 36 -9.43 1.26 -11.56
C VAL A 36 -10.86 1.68 -11.22
N GLU A 37 -11.63 2.00 -12.23
CA GLU A 37 -13.03 2.37 -12.05
C GLU A 37 -13.89 1.13 -11.85
N PHE A 38 -14.63 1.11 -10.75
CA PHE A 38 -15.65 0.09 -10.47
C PHE A 38 -17.03 0.75 -10.49
N PRO A 39 -18.06 0.02 -10.93
CA PRO A 39 -19.43 0.50 -10.82
C PRO A 39 -19.75 0.89 -9.37
N GLU A 40 -20.32 2.07 -9.19
CA GLU A 40 -20.78 2.50 -7.87
C GLU A 40 -22.00 1.68 -7.45
N VAL A 41 -21.89 1.01 -6.32
CA VAL A 41 -22.98 0.23 -5.71
C VAL A 41 -23.22 0.78 -4.32
N HIS A 42 -24.22 1.66 -4.20
CA HIS A 42 -24.57 2.27 -2.93
C HIS A 42 -25.03 1.21 -1.91
N GLY A 43 -24.46 1.28 -0.71
CA GLY A 43 -24.84 0.39 0.38
C GLY A 43 -24.42 -1.07 0.17
N HIS A 44 -23.43 -1.33 -0.66
CA HIS A 44 -22.90 -2.69 -0.82
C HIS A 44 -22.38 -3.21 0.53
N PRO A 45 -22.91 -4.35 1.03
CA PRO A 45 -22.63 -4.80 2.41
C PRO A 45 -21.18 -5.21 2.66
N ASN A 46 -20.42 -5.50 1.59
CA ASN A 46 -19.04 -5.97 1.67
C ASN A 46 -18.06 -5.06 0.92
N ARG A 47 -18.39 -3.77 0.75
CA ARG A 47 -17.50 -2.75 0.18
C ARG A 47 -17.48 -1.54 1.11
N LEU A 48 -16.57 -1.57 2.07
CA LEU A 48 -16.35 -0.45 2.97
C LEU A 48 -15.17 0.39 2.45
N PRO A 49 -15.41 1.59 1.93
CA PRO A 49 -14.33 2.40 1.37
C PRO A 49 -13.28 2.77 2.43
N PHE A 50 -12.02 2.73 2.04
CA PHE A 50 -10.92 3.22 2.86
C PHE A 50 -10.01 4.16 2.07
N GLU A 51 -9.23 4.92 2.80
CA GLU A 51 -8.09 5.68 2.29
C GLU A 51 -6.93 5.62 3.27
N GLY A 52 -5.70 5.77 2.77
CA GLY A 52 -4.54 5.76 3.63
C GLY A 52 -3.27 6.29 2.96
N CYS A 53 -2.34 6.73 3.79
CA CYS A 53 -0.97 6.97 3.38
C CYS A 53 -0.19 5.67 3.56
N LEU A 54 0.17 5.03 2.44
CA LEU A 54 0.86 3.74 2.44
C LEU A 54 2.32 3.88 2.86
N THR A 55 3.00 4.91 2.38
CA THR A 55 4.40 5.21 2.67
C THR A 55 4.75 6.65 2.32
N LEU A 56 5.98 7.05 2.68
CA LEU A 56 6.59 8.31 2.27
C LEU A 56 7.68 8.03 1.23
N VAL A 57 7.81 8.91 0.24
CA VAL A 57 8.88 8.90 -0.78
C VAL A 57 9.92 9.97 -0.48
N ASP A 58 11.17 9.72 -0.86
CA ASP A 58 12.33 10.59 -0.61
C ASP A 58 12.56 10.92 0.87
N VAL A 59 12.04 10.08 1.76
CA VAL A 59 12.20 10.20 3.21
C VAL A 59 12.72 8.88 3.76
N ALA A 60 13.70 8.95 4.67
CA ALA A 60 14.19 7.76 5.35
C ALA A 60 13.13 7.22 6.31
N SER A 61 12.92 5.90 6.31
CA SER A 61 12.03 5.25 7.27
C SER A 61 12.46 5.54 8.71
N ASP A 62 11.51 5.63 9.64
CA ASP A 62 11.79 5.83 11.06
C ASP A 62 12.46 4.61 11.69
N LYS A 63 12.09 3.41 11.20
CA LYS A 63 12.62 2.12 11.62
C LYS A 63 13.09 1.32 10.41
N ALA A 64 13.99 0.38 10.63
CA ALA A 64 14.34 -0.61 9.63
C ALA A 64 13.13 -1.51 9.32
N PRO A 65 12.66 -1.57 8.06
CA PRO A 65 11.61 -2.51 7.71
C PRO A 65 12.12 -3.96 7.76
N SER A 66 11.20 -4.91 7.92
CA SER A 66 11.52 -6.34 7.78
C SER A 66 12.16 -6.62 6.41
N GLY A 67 13.21 -7.43 6.38
CA GLY A 67 13.96 -7.71 5.14
C GLY A 67 15.02 -6.66 4.75
N ALA A 68 15.09 -5.51 5.41
CA ALA A 68 16.13 -4.50 5.18
C ALA A 68 17.41 -4.74 6.03
N ARG A 69 17.56 -5.90 6.64
CA ARG A 69 18.75 -6.31 7.43
C ARG A 69 19.19 -5.27 8.46
N GLY A 70 18.25 -4.55 9.07
CA GLY A 70 18.52 -3.50 10.05
C GLY A 70 18.75 -2.12 9.44
N HIS A 71 18.81 -1.97 8.12
CA HIS A 71 18.96 -0.68 7.46
C HIS A 71 17.63 0.08 7.39
N ARG A 72 17.67 1.37 7.63
CA ARG A 72 16.57 2.27 7.25
C ARG A 72 16.55 2.38 5.73
N VAL A 73 15.37 2.67 5.16
CA VAL A 73 15.20 2.72 3.71
C VAL A 73 14.61 4.05 3.27
N VAL A 74 14.99 4.48 2.06
CA VAL A 74 14.38 5.56 1.30
C VAL A 74 13.83 4.96 0.02
N LEU A 75 12.53 5.06 -0.22
CA LEU A 75 11.94 4.78 -1.52
C LEU A 75 12.00 6.07 -2.33
N THR A 76 12.75 6.07 -3.44
CA THR A 76 12.82 7.26 -4.29
C THR A 76 11.48 7.54 -4.95
N ARG A 77 11.16 8.82 -5.18
CA ARG A 77 9.97 9.22 -5.93
C ARG A 77 9.89 8.52 -7.29
N ALA A 78 11.00 8.51 -8.04
CA ALA A 78 11.04 7.87 -9.36
C ALA A 78 10.72 6.36 -9.29
N ALA A 79 11.24 5.65 -8.28
CA ALA A 79 10.92 4.24 -8.07
C ALA A 79 9.45 4.04 -7.69
N ALA A 80 8.90 4.91 -6.83
CA ALA A 80 7.49 4.86 -6.44
C ALA A 80 6.56 5.13 -7.62
N GLU A 81 6.84 6.17 -8.43
CA GLU A 81 6.06 6.49 -9.64
C GLU A 81 6.05 5.33 -10.63
N ALA A 82 7.20 4.72 -10.88
CA ALA A 82 7.29 3.56 -11.77
C ALA A 82 6.55 2.33 -11.21
N ALA A 83 6.44 2.21 -9.90
CA ALA A 83 5.79 1.09 -9.21
C ALA A 83 4.29 1.29 -8.96
N LEU A 84 3.72 2.50 -9.11
CA LEU A 84 2.28 2.76 -8.89
C LEU A 84 1.35 1.72 -9.54
N PRO A 85 1.58 1.30 -10.82
CA PRO A 85 0.71 0.31 -11.46
C PRO A 85 0.61 -1.00 -10.69
N SER A 86 1.67 -1.39 -9.96
CA SER A 86 1.68 -2.65 -9.21
C SER A 86 0.82 -2.62 -7.94
N LEU A 87 0.35 -1.44 -7.51
CA LEU A 87 -0.59 -1.32 -6.39
C LEU A 87 -2.04 -1.59 -6.77
N LEU A 88 -2.42 -1.37 -8.03
CA LEU A 88 -3.81 -1.53 -8.45
C LEU A 88 -4.20 -3.01 -8.46
N GLY A 89 -5.28 -3.33 -7.77
CA GLY A 89 -5.72 -4.70 -7.59
C GLY A 89 -4.96 -5.47 -6.51
N MET A 90 -3.96 -4.86 -5.86
CA MET A 90 -3.26 -5.51 -4.76
C MET A 90 -4.12 -5.62 -3.53
N ALA A 91 -3.97 -6.75 -2.84
CA ALA A 91 -4.69 -7.00 -1.62
C ALA A 91 -4.12 -6.17 -0.46
N VAL A 92 -5.02 -5.77 0.42
CA VAL A 92 -4.70 -5.24 1.74
C VAL A 92 -4.91 -6.37 2.75
N ASP A 93 -3.93 -6.60 3.61
CA ASP A 93 -4.03 -7.56 4.69
C ASP A 93 -3.87 -6.92 6.07
N TYR A 94 -4.01 -7.71 7.09
CA TYR A 94 -3.68 -7.38 8.46
C TYR A 94 -3.30 -8.65 9.21
N LYS A 95 -2.58 -8.51 10.31
CA LYS A 95 -2.29 -9.59 11.23
C LYS A 95 -3.11 -9.39 12.52
N ALA A 96 -3.56 -10.44 13.15
CA ALA A 96 -4.45 -10.39 14.33
C ALA A 96 -3.92 -9.48 15.46
N GLY A 97 -2.59 -9.37 15.64
CA GLY A 97 -1.95 -8.43 16.57
C GLY A 97 -1.77 -7.01 16.04
N TRP A 98 -2.18 -6.69 14.82
CA TRP A 98 -1.98 -5.41 14.14
C TRP A 98 -0.50 -4.96 14.09
N ASP A 99 0.41 -5.92 14.00
CA ASP A 99 1.86 -5.70 14.11
C ASP A 99 2.65 -6.09 12.86
N GLY A 100 1.96 -6.44 11.76
CA GLY A 100 2.61 -6.84 10.51
C GLY A 100 1.65 -7.34 9.45
N HIS A 101 2.18 -8.14 8.54
CA HIS A 101 1.46 -8.74 7.41
C HIS A 101 1.03 -10.19 7.74
N ASP A 102 -0.13 -10.60 7.27
CA ASP A 102 -0.54 -12.01 7.16
C ASP A 102 -1.21 -12.24 5.80
N ALA A 103 -0.49 -12.88 4.89
CA ALA A 103 -0.96 -13.16 3.53
C ALA A 103 -2.27 -13.98 3.46
N ARG A 104 -2.69 -14.59 4.56
CA ARG A 104 -3.96 -15.33 4.66
C ARG A 104 -5.15 -14.45 5.03
N GLN A 105 -4.89 -13.23 5.53
CA GLN A 105 -5.91 -12.28 6.01
C GLN A 105 -6.09 -11.14 5.00
N LYS A 106 -6.45 -11.49 3.75
CA LYS A 106 -6.69 -10.51 2.68
C LYS A 106 -8.06 -9.86 2.87
N CYS A 107 -8.07 -8.72 3.55
CA CYS A 107 -9.28 -8.04 4.00
C CYS A 107 -9.78 -6.93 3.06
N GLY A 108 -9.09 -6.66 1.98
CA GLY A 108 -9.47 -5.59 1.05
C GLY A 108 -8.60 -5.55 -0.20
N ILE A 109 -8.91 -4.59 -1.05
CA ILE A 109 -8.24 -4.36 -2.34
C ILE A 109 -7.98 -2.88 -2.57
N ILE A 110 -6.83 -2.54 -3.14
CA ILE A 110 -6.46 -1.18 -3.57
C ILE A 110 -7.01 -0.94 -4.96
N THR A 111 -7.71 0.18 -5.16
CA THR A 111 -8.31 0.57 -6.43
C THR A 111 -7.73 1.85 -7.00
N SER A 112 -7.07 2.66 -6.15
CA SER A 112 -6.43 3.90 -6.56
C SER A 112 -5.12 4.09 -5.81
N ALA A 113 -4.13 4.65 -6.48
CA ALA A 113 -2.86 5.05 -5.90
C ALA A 113 -2.40 6.37 -6.49
N SER A 114 -1.90 7.28 -5.64
CA SER A 114 -1.42 8.60 -6.06
C SER A 114 -0.21 9.05 -5.23
N LEU A 115 0.60 9.96 -5.81
CA LEU A 115 1.67 10.64 -5.09
C LEU A 115 1.28 12.09 -4.82
N GLU A 116 1.10 12.40 -3.55
CA GLU A 116 0.73 13.72 -3.04
C GLU A 116 1.86 14.28 -2.18
N GLY A 117 2.63 15.21 -2.73
CA GLY A 117 3.86 15.65 -2.08
C GLY A 117 4.79 14.46 -1.84
N GLN A 118 5.18 14.19 -0.60
CA GLN A 118 6.01 13.03 -0.24
C GLN A 118 5.18 11.79 0.15
N LYS A 119 3.85 11.86 0.07
CA LYS A 119 2.97 10.75 0.47
C LYS A 119 2.57 9.92 -0.72
N LEU A 120 2.67 8.60 -0.60
CA LEU A 120 2.01 7.67 -1.48
C LEU A 120 0.67 7.32 -0.86
N MET A 121 -0.39 7.85 -1.45
CA MET A 121 -1.77 7.64 -1.01
C MET A 121 -2.40 6.47 -1.74
N VAL A 122 -3.23 5.73 -1.06
CA VAL A 122 -4.01 4.61 -1.63
C VAL A 122 -5.47 4.72 -1.18
N GLU A 123 -6.36 4.27 -2.05
CA GLU A 123 -7.79 4.11 -1.76
C GLU A 123 -8.26 2.74 -2.22
N GLY A 124 -9.36 2.26 -1.66
CA GLY A 124 -9.93 0.98 -2.03
C GLY A 124 -11.13 0.58 -1.20
N TYR A 125 -11.41 -0.72 -1.13
CA TYR A 125 -12.48 -1.27 -0.31
C TYR A 125 -11.97 -2.34 0.62
N LEU A 126 -12.54 -2.38 1.82
CA LEU A 126 -12.47 -3.51 2.73
C LEU A 126 -13.67 -4.44 2.49
N PHE A 127 -13.45 -5.72 2.71
CA PHE A 127 -14.49 -6.75 2.75
C PHE A 127 -15.09 -6.80 4.17
N ALA A 128 -15.79 -5.72 4.55
CA ALA A 128 -16.19 -5.46 5.92
C ALA A 128 -17.12 -6.53 6.53
N ARG A 129 -17.93 -7.20 5.70
CA ARG A 129 -18.77 -8.31 6.15
C ARG A 129 -17.95 -9.53 6.55
N ASP A 130 -16.85 -9.78 5.85
CA ASP A 130 -15.99 -10.94 6.05
C ASP A 130 -14.94 -10.70 7.15
N PHE A 131 -14.62 -9.41 7.39
CA PHE A 131 -13.63 -8.96 8.38
C PHE A 131 -14.18 -7.85 9.29
N PRO A 132 -15.23 -8.13 10.07
CA PRO A 132 -15.90 -7.11 10.90
C PRO A 132 -15.03 -6.56 12.02
N GLU A 133 -13.99 -7.28 12.43
CA GLU A 133 -13.04 -6.86 13.46
C GLU A 133 -12.22 -5.63 13.07
N ILE A 134 -12.04 -5.36 11.77
CA ILE A 134 -11.37 -4.15 11.31
C ILE A 134 -12.21 -2.92 11.65
N GLU A 135 -13.52 -2.98 11.36
CA GLU A 135 -14.44 -1.89 11.68
C GLU A 135 -14.58 -1.69 13.19
N GLN A 136 -14.64 -2.80 13.95
CA GLN A 136 -14.67 -2.79 15.41
C GLN A 136 -13.41 -2.14 15.97
N LYS A 137 -12.22 -2.52 15.49
CA LYS A 137 -10.95 -1.92 15.91
C LYS A 137 -10.93 -0.42 15.66
N MET A 138 -11.36 0.02 14.48
CA MET A 138 -11.44 1.44 14.13
C MET A 138 -12.44 2.21 15.00
N ALA A 139 -13.52 1.58 15.44
CA ALA A 139 -14.51 2.19 16.33
C ALA A 139 -13.96 2.36 17.75
N CYS A 140 -13.34 1.32 18.32
CA CYS A 140 -12.75 1.36 19.66
C CYS A 140 -11.64 2.43 19.78
N GLU A 141 -10.81 2.59 18.76
CA GLU A 141 -9.75 3.62 18.77
C GLU A 141 -10.31 5.05 18.76
N LEU A 142 -11.55 5.24 18.28
CA LEU A 142 -12.21 6.55 18.29
C LEU A 142 -12.68 6.97 19.69
N GLU A 143 -12.93 6.03 20.59
CA GLU A 143 -13.51 6.32 21.90
C GLU A 143 -12.47 6.45 23.02
N GLU A 144 -11.37 5.70 22.96
CA GLU A 144 -10.43 5.56 24.11
C GLU A 144 -9.13 6.36 23.99
N MET A 145 -8.79 6.90 22.82
CA MET A 145 -7.48 7.53 22.60
C MET A 145 -7.56 9.00 22.17
N PRO A 146 -6.58 9.84 22.55
CA PRO A 146 -6.50 11.21 22.05
C PRO A 146 -6.38 11.24 20.54
N ALA A 147 -6.94 12.26 19.89
CA ALA A 147 -7.05 12.39 18.42
C ALA A 147 -5.72 12.18 17.68
N SER A 148 -4.59 12.50 18.29
CA SER A 148 -3.24 12.31 17.75
C SER A 148 -2.77 10.84 17.70
N ALA A 149 -3.40 9.96 18.47
CA ALA A 149 -3.01 8.55 18.64
C ALA A 149 -3.97 7.57 17.93
N ARG A 150 -5.10 8.07 17.39
CA ARG A 150 -6.23 7.27 16.90
C ARG A 150 -6.07 6.66 15.51
N HIS A 151 -4.91 6.77 14.86
CA HIS A 151 -4.80 6.34 13.49
C HIS A 151 -3.94 5.08 13.35
N MET A 152 -4.55 4.05 12.80
CA MET A 152 -3.80 2.93 12.23
C MET A 152 -2.84 3.46 11.18
N GLY A 153 -1.72 2.76 11.02
CA GLY A 153 -0.76 2.99 9.95
C GLY A 153 -0.94 1.98 8.82
N MET A 154 -0.09 2.12 7.83
CA MET A 154 0.02 1.16 6.74
C MET A 154 1.47 0.72 6.57
N SER A 155 1.63 -0.46 5.99
CA SER A 155 2.89 -1.03 5.54
C SER A 155 2.70 -1.61 4.15
N TYR A 156 3.80 -1.86 3.46
CA TYR A 156 3.80 -2.45 2.13
C TYR A 156 4.79 -3.61 2.04
N GLU A 157 4.54 -4.51 1.11
CA GLU A 157 5.45 -5.57 0.68
C GLU A 157 6.04 -5.23 -0.68
N LEU A 158 7.30 -5.57 -0.89
CA LEU A 158 8.01 -5.36 -2.15
C LEU A 158 8.63 -6.65 -2.65
N ALA A 159 8.57 -6.83 -3.96
CA ALA A 159 9.46 -7.70 -4.72
C ALA A 159 10.37 -6.87 -5.61
N ASP A 160 11.41 -7.51 -6.16
CA ASP A 160 12.36 -6.94 -7.13
C ASP A 160 12.95 -5.59 -6.69
N ALA A 161 13.11 -5.40 -5.38
CA ALA A 161 13.67 -4.17 -4.84
C ALA A 161 15.17 -4.07 -5.18
N HIS A 162 15.56 -2.93 -5.77
CA HIS A 162 16.95 -2.63 -6.08
C HIS A 162 17.48 -1.54 -5.16
N VAL A 163 18.55 -1.84 -4.44
CA VAL A 163 19.25 -0.92 -3.55
C VAL A 163 20.43 -0.29 -4.31
N ALA A 164 20.53 1.02 -4.32
CA ALA A 164 21.58 1.73 -5.04
C ALA A 164 23.00 1.39 -4.52
N ASP A 165 23.15 1.34 -3.20
CA ASP A 165 24.39 0.93 -2.52
C ASP A 165 24.07 0.11 -1.27
N MET A 166 24.41 -1.18 -1.30
CA MET A 166 24.20 -2.11 -0.19
C MET A 166 25.11 -1.83 1.04
N ARG A 167 26.17 -1.01 0.88
CA ARG A 167 27.08 -0.63 1.97
C ARG A 167 26.64 0.64 2.68
N ALA A 168 25.68 1.37 2.10
CA ALA A 168 25.17 2.59 2.72
C ALA A 168 24.44 2.30 4.03
N SER A 169 24.55 3.19 5.00
CA SER A 169 23.84 3.08 6.29
C SER A 169 22.32 3.18 6.14
N ILE A 170 21.85 3.90 5.11
CA ILE A 170 20.46 4.02 4.70
C ILE A 170 20.36 3.50 3.26
N TRP A 171 19.51 2.51 3.03
CA TRP A 171 19.32 1.96 1.71
C TRP A 171 18.39 2.80 0.86
N THR A 172 18.85 3.20 -0.31
CA THR A 172 18.05 3.91 -1.30
C THR A 172 17.49 2.92 -2.30
N LEU A 173 16.17 2.76 -2.31
CA LEU A 173 15.45 1.90 -3.24
C LEU A 173 15.20 2.66 -4.54
N THR A 174 15.83 2.21 -5.62
CA THR A 174 15.75 2.84 -6.95
C THR A 174 14.80 2.12 -7.91
N ARG A 175 14.37 0.90 -7.54
CA ARG A 175 13.36 0.11 -8.22
C ARG A 175 12.67 -0.78 -7.20
N ALA A 176 11.37 -1.01 -7.38
CA ALA A 176 10.59 -1.93 -6.58
C ALA A 176 9.29 -2.30 -7.31
N THR A 177 8.68 -3.40 -6.90
CA THR A 177 7.32 -3.80 -7.28
C THR A 177 6.53 -4.01 -6.01
N PHE A 178 5.39 -3.33 -5.85
CA PHE A 178 4.52 -3.56 -4.71
C PHE A 178 3.78 -4.88 -4.89
N THR A 179 3.78 -5.72 -3.87
CA THR A 179 3.14 -7.04 -3.87
C THR A 179 2.02 -7.17 -2.84
N GLY A 180 1.89 -6.20 -1.94
CA GLY A 180 0.85 -6.17 -0.94
C GLY A 180 0.92 -4.92 -0.07
N ALA A 181 -0.13 -4.70 0.69
CA ALA A 181 -0.23 -3.68 1.73
C ALA A 181 -0.84 -4.27 2.98
N ALA A 182 -0.52 -3.73 4.16
CA ALA A 182 -1.13 -4.12 5.41
C ALA A 182 -1.63 -2.92 6.22
N ILE A 183 -2.68 -3.17 7.00
CA ILE A 183 -3.17 -2.29 8.05
C ILE A 183 -2.50 -2.74 9.35
N LEU A 184 -1.90 -1.83 10.09
CA LEU A 184 -1.22 -2.14 11.33
C LEU A 184 -1.21 -0.94 12.30
N LEU A 185 -0.81 -1.17 13.54
CA LEU A 185 -0.61 -0.10 14.49
C LEU A 185 0.47 0.85 13.99
N ARG A 186 0.22 2.16 14.08
CA ARG A 186 1.12 3.20 13.59
C ARG A 186 2.53 3.11 14.16
N ASP A 187 2.66 2.72 15.42
CA ASP A 187 3.95 2.53 16.08
C ASP A 187 4.71 1.30 15.56
N LYS A 188 4.04 0.37 14.88
CA LYS A 188 4.64 -0.80 14.22
C LYS A 188 5.06 -0.51 12.78
N ALA A 189 4.49 0.51 12.14
CA ALA A 189 4.88 0.92 10.79
C ALA A 189 6.36 1.33 10.72
N ALA A 190 6.99 1.07 9.58
CA ALA A 190 8.35 1.54 9.30
C ALA A 190 8.39 3.08 9.17
N TYR A 191 7.29 3.68 8.76
CA TYR A 191 7.11 5.13 8.66
C TYR A 191 5.96 5.57 9.57
N ARG A 192 6.23 6.41 10.55
CA ARG A 192 5.20 6.99 11.45
C ARG A 192 4.27 7.96 10.73
N GLY A 193 4.67 8.47 9.57
CA GLY A 193 3.86 9.34 8.72
C GLY A 193 2.76 8.62 7.95
N THR A 194 2.64 7.28 8.03
CA THR A 194 1.57 6.49 7.43
C THR A 194 0.26 6.65 8.18
N SER A 195 -0.85 6.39 7.50
CA SER A 195 -2.19 6.48 8.10
C SER A 195 -3.15 5.55 7.38
N PHE A 196 -4.19 5.12 8.08
CA PHE A 196 -5.29 4.36 7.51
C PHE A 196 -6.60 4.84 8.12
N ARG A 197 -7.63 5.01 7.31
CA ARG A 197 -8.98 5.35 7.77
C ARG A 197 -10.06 4.78 6.86
N VAL A 198 -11.18 4.43 7.47
CA VAL A 198 -12.39 4.02 6.79
C VAL A 198 -13.22 5.26 6.45
N ARG A 199 -13.68 5.36 5.22
CA ARG A 199 -14.65 6.38 4.80
C ARG A 199 -16.05 5.88 5.11
N ARG A 200 -16.62 6.30 6.22
CA ARG A 200 -18.04 6.07 6.48
C ARG A 200 -18.85 7.03 5.62
N GLY A 201 -19.64 6.51 4.69
CA GLY A 201 -20.63 7.31 3.97
C GLY A 201 -21.51 8.04 4.98
N ALA A 202 -21.86 9.30 4.71
CA ALA A 202 -22.81 10.05 5.54
C ALA A 202 -24.04 9.17 5.80
N LYS A 203 -24.38 8.93 7.07
CA LYS A 203 -25.60 8.19 7.45
C LYS A 203 -26.77 8.93 6.77
N ARG A 204 -27.36 8.32 5.74
CA ARG A 204 -28.66 8.78 5.25
C ARG A 204 -29.64 8.67 6.43
N PRO A 205 -30.44 9.70 6.71
CA PRO A 205 -31.51 9.56 7.68
C PRO A 205 -32.39 8.38 7.23
N VAL A 206 -32.59 7.42 8.12
CA VAL A 206 -33.51 6.32 7.90
C VAL A 206 -34.87 6.96 7.61
N ALA A 207 -35.33 6.88 6.37
CA ALA A 207 -36.68 7.25 6.04
C ALA A 207 -37.59 6.34 6.88
N ARG A 208 -38.23 6.92 7.88
CA ARG A 208 -39.33 6.24 8.59
C ARG A 208 -40.37 5.92 7.53
N VAL A 209 -40.46 4.63 7.19
CA VAL A 209 -41.65 4.12 6.49
C VAL A 209 -42.80 4.40 7.42
N ALA A 210 -43.62 5.40 7.08
CA ALA A 210 -44.89 5.61 7.74
C ALA A 210 -45.74 4.34 7.47
N ALA A 211 -46.01 3.56 8.50
CA ALA A 211 -47.03 2.54 8.45
C ALA A 211 -48.37 3.27 8.26
N GLY A 212 -48.85 3.29 7.04
CA GLY A 212 -50.21 3.67 6.71
C GLY A 212 -51.11 2.47 6.97
N LEU A 213 -52.10 2.66 7.82
CA LEU A 213 -53.25 1.82 8.02
C LEU A 213 -54.07 1.67 6.75
#